data_472c395585854b7f37ab39255640e32b
#
_entry.id   472c395585854b7f37ab39255640e32b
#
_cell.length_a   1.000
_cell.length_b   1.000
_cell.length_c   1.000
_cell.angle_alpha   90.00
_cell.angle_beta   90.00
_cell.angle_gamma   90.00
#
_symmetry.space_group_name_H-M   'P 1'
#
loop_
_entity.id
_entity.type
_entity.pdbx_description
1 polymer ?
#
loop_
_entity_poly.entity_id
_entity_poly.type
_entity_poly.pdbx_seq_one_letter_code
_entity_poly.pdbx_strand_id
1 'polypeptide(L)'
;MSDERRPFGIWTAAALVVGSMIGAGIFVLPGQLAPFGWTGLAAWIAAGLGAMAIAMVIADLTRAMPQEPGLIAICGEVLGPMPGVLLGWSYWVSLWCATAVVATTAASYLSTLWTPLGTTPLRLAMGGVVIVSLLTLLNLRGARAAGRFQIVTTLLKLIPLAAVVAILASLLFEGGGEFTGHAHQPFAAASLTPALTLAFFAILSFETASMVTERVQDPARNVVRATLIGLAATTLLYIVVCMGIVLALPAEELAASPAPLSLFVERFWGSGAGVFIALLTAVSGIGYVNSAVLLQGELPLTAVRGGMMPAWAAPTNRHDVAVRPMVLGSVLSAVLMVGGATGVGAHLLDFMLRLTTAAAIWIYIGVALSALMLRRSRVWAAISILFSLWVLYGAGIEAGGLGIVLILLGLPLYYATRRFSSAAVS
;
A
#
# COMPACT_ATOMS: atom_id res chain seq x y z
N MET A 1 13.90 13.38 -28.78
CA MET A 1 12.81 13.84 -27.89
C MET A 1 13.47 14.60 -26.76
N SER A 2 13.16 15.89 -26.66
CA SER A 2 13.85 16.81 -25.75
C SER A 2 13.64 16.42 -24.28
N ASP A 3 14.68 16.60 -23.47
CA ASP A 3 14.77 16.34 -22.02
C ASP A 3 13.66 17.06 -21.20
N GLU A 4 13.04 18.10 -21.77
CA GLU A 4 11.92 18.86 -21.18
C GLU A 4 10.65 18.04 -20.92
N ARG A 5 10.46 16.89 -21.60
CA ARG A 5 9.29 16.00 -21.40
C ARG A 5 9.48 14.98 -20.27
N ARG A 6 10.70 14.85 -19.73
CA ARG A 6 11.04 13.88 -18.67
C ARG A 6 11.64 14.57 -17.46
N PRO A 7 10.81 15.19 -16.61
CA PRO A 7 11.30 16.04 -15.52
C PRO A 7 11.92 15.26 -14.34
N PHE A 8 11.78 13.92 -14.29
CA PHE A 8 12.18 13.15 -13.12
C PHE A 8 13.55 12.50 -13.28
N GLY A 9 14.56 13.03 -12.59
CA GLY A 9 15.82 12.35 -12.40
C GLY A 9 15.73 11.17 -11.41
N ILE A 10 16.82 10.44 -11.21
CA ILE A 10 16.89 9.25 -10.34
C ILE A 10 16.42 9.54 -8.90
N TRP A 11 16.82 10.66 -8.32
CA TRP A 11 16.46 11.02 -6.92
C TRP A 11 14.99 11.37 -6.77
N THR A 12 14.41 12.07 -7.76
CA THR A 12 12.98 12.37 -7.79
C THR A 12 12.17 11.09 -7.93
N ALA A 13 12.58 10.18 -8.79
CA ALA A 13 11.93 8.89 -8.95
C ALA A 13 12.06 8.02 -7.70
N ALA A 14 13.23 7.99 -7.03
CA ALA A 14 13.40 7.29 -5.76
C ALA A 14 12.56 7.91 -4.64
N ALA A 15 12.48 9.24 -4.56
CA ALA A 15 11.61 9.93 -3.61
C ALA A 15 10.12 9.63 -3.85
N LEU A 16 9.69 9.43 -5.11
CA LEU A 16 8.34 8.98 -5.42
C LEU A 16 8.08 7.57 -4.89
N VAL A 17 9.02 6.63 -5.05
CA VAL A 17 8.91 5.27 -4.48
C VAL A 17 8.80 5.34 -2.96
N VAL A 18 9.74 6.00 -2.29
CA VAL A 18 9.70 6.19 -0.83
C VAL A 18 8.38 6.83 -0.40
N GLY A 19 7.97 7.90 -1.10
CA GLY A 19 6.75 8.62 -0.81
C GLY A 19 5.48 7.81 -1.00
N SER A 20 5.41 6.90 -1.97
CA SER A 20 4.25 6.03 -2.20
C SER A 20 4.19 4.86 -1.21
N MET A 21 5.34 4.33 -0.80
CA MET A 21 5.42 3.27 0.21
C MET A 21 5.05 3.78 1.60
N ILE A 22 5.49 4.98 2.01
CA ILE A 22 5.15 5.56 3.31
C ILE A 22 3.66 5.93 3.33
N GLY A 23 2.86 4.93 3.66
CA GLY A 23 1.41 5.00 3.87
C GLY A 23 1.07 4.62 5.31
N ALA A 24 -0.12 4.01 5.52
CA ALA A 24 -0.56 3.60 6.85
C ALA A 24 0.24 2.43 7.44
N GLY A 25 0.89 1.61 6.61
CA GLY A 25 1.57 0.41 7.08
C GLY A 25 2.50 0.69 8.24
N ILE A 26 3.43 1.63 8.08
CA ILE A 26 4.41 1.97 9.12
C ILE A 26 3.77 2.50 10.40
N PHE A 27 2.60 3.13 10.31
CA PHE A 27 1.93 3.72 11.46
C PHE A 27 1.14 2.71 12.30
N VAL A 28 0.67 1.61 11.70
CA VAL A 28 -0.14 0.59 12.36
C VAL A 28 0.65 -0.67 12.71
N LEU A 29 1.65 -1.01 11.91
CA LEU A 29 2.37 -2.28 12.05
C LEU A 29 3.15 -2.46 13.35
N PRO A 30 3.67 -1.43 14.03
CA PRO A 30 4.26 -1.65 15.34
C PRO A 30 3.30 -2.35 16.30
N GLY A 31 2.03 -1.94 16.35
CA GLY A 31 1.01 -2.60 17.16
C GLY A 31 0.66 -4.01 16.66
N GLN A 32 0.53 -4.19 15.35
CA GLN A 32 0.19 -5.49 14.75
C GLN A 32 1.33 -6.52 14.84
N LEU A 33 2.59 -6.07 14.83
CA LEU A 33 3.77 -6.94 14.92
C LEU A 33 4.30 -7.11 16.35
N ALA A 34 3.82 -6.34 17.31
CA ALA A 34 4.22 -6.46 18.72
C ALA A 34 4.10 -7.89 19.27
N PRO A 35 3.00 -8.65 18.99
CA PRO A 35 2.88 -10.02 19.48
C PRO A 35 3.90 -11.01 18.88
N PHE A 36 4.57 -10.63 17.80
CA PHE A 36 5.52 -11.49 17.09
C PHE A 36 6.98 -11.31 17.55
N GLY A 37 7.30 -10.25 18.30
CA GLY A 37 8.64 -10.01 18.84
C GLY A 37 9.74 -10.12 17.77
N TRP A 38 10.77 -10.96 18.03
CA TRP A 38 11.88 -11.17 17.08
C TRP A 38 11.49 -11.82 15.75
N THR A 39 10.35 -12.53 15.72
CA THR A 39 9.80 -13.04 14.45
C THR A 39 9.40 -11.90 13.51
N GLY A 40 8.95 -10.76 14.06
CA GLY A 40 8.65 -9.55 13.30
C GLY A 40 9.88 -9.02 12.54
N LEU A 41 11.07 -9.04 13.14
CA LEU A 41 12.31 -8.65 12.45
C LEU A 41 12.62 -9.59 11.27
N ALA A 42 12.53 -10.91 11.49
CA ALA A 42 12.73 -11.89 10.43
C ALA A 42 11.71 -11.71 9.29
N ALA A 43 10.45 -11.39 9.64
CA ALA A 43 9.39 -11.11 8.68
C ALA A 43 9.70 -9.85 7.83
N TRP A 44 10.19 -8.78 8.43
CA TRP A 44 10.62 -7.57 7.70
C TRP A 44 11.76 -7.84 6.74
N ILE A 45 12.78 -8.59 7.18
CA ILE A 45 13.93 -8.97 6.33
C ILE A 45 13.43 -9.83 5.15
N ALA A 46 12.61 -10.85 5.42
CA ALA A 46 12.06 -11.72 4.37
C ALA A 46 11.16 -10.93 3.40
N ALA A 47 10.32 -10.02 3.90
CA ALA A 47 9.47 -9.16 3.07
C ALA A 47 10.31 -8.23 2.16
N GLY A 48 11.35 -7.61 2.70
CA GLY A 48 12.25 -6.76 1.93
C GLY A 48 13.01 -7.52 0.84
N LEU A 49 13.53 -8.71 1.16
CA LEU A 49 14.23 -9.56 0.19
C LEU A 49 13.29 -10.07 -0.91
N GLY A 50 12.06 -10.48 -0.54
CA GLY A 50 11.05 -10.89 -1.50
C GLY A 50 10.61 -9.75 -2.42
N ALA A 51 10.36 -8.56 -1.86
CA ALA A 51 10.06 -7.36 -2.64
C ALA A 51 11.21 -6.97 -3.58
N MET A 52 12.47 -7.12 -3.14
CA MET A 52 13.64 -6.88 -3.97
C MET A 52 13.68 -7.85 -5.17
N ALA A 53 13.36 -9.13 -4.96
CA ALA A 53 13.27 -10.10 -6.06
C ALA A 53 12.20 -9.71 -7.07
N ILE A 54 11.01 -9.30 -6.60
CA ILE A 54 9.94 -8.79 -7.46
C ILE A 54 10.40 -7.53 -8.22
N ALA A 55 11.04 -6.59 -7.53
CA ALA A 55 11.54 -5.36 -8.14
C ALA A 55 12.58 -5.61 -9.24
N MET A 56 13.42 -6.63 -9.09
CA MET A 56 14.36 -7.06 -10.15
C MET A 56 13.64 -7.57 -11.40
N VAL A 57 12.55 -8.31 -11.23
CA VAL A 57 11.72 -8.79 -12.36
C VAL A 57 11.03 -7.62 -13.05
N ILE A 58 10.39 -6.73 -12.27
CA ILE A 58 9.77 -5.50 -12.79
C ILE A 58 10.75 -4.68 -13.59
N ALA A 59 11.95 -4.49 -13.05
CA ALA A 59 13.03 -3.76 -13.67
C ALA A 59 13.43 -4.33 -15.05
N ASP A 60 13.56 -5.65 -15.14
CA ASP A 60 13.95 -6.31 -16.38
C ASP A 60 12.83 -6.25 -17.43
N LEU A 61 11.58 -6.42 -17.03
CA LEU A 61 10.42 -6.28 -17.93
C LEU A 61 10.22 -4.86 -18.43
N THR A 62 10.34 -3.86 -17.56
CA THR A 62 10.23 -2.44 -17.96
C THR A 62 11.32 -2.04 -18.96
N ARG A 63 12.53 -2.61 -18.83
CA ARG A 63 13.61 -2.41 -19.82
C ARG A 63 13.32 -3.11 -21.14
N ALA A 64 12.66 -4.27 -21.10
CA ALA A 64 12.38 -5.07 -22.29
C ALA A 64 11.23 -4.50 -23.12
N MET A 65 10.27 -3.86 -22.46
CA MET A 65 9.04 -3.36 -23.07
C MET A 65 8.80 -1.88 -22.67
N PRO A 66 9.69 -0.96 -23.05
CA PRO A 66 9.63 0.44 -22.61
C PRO A 66 8.49 1.24 -23.25
N GLN A 67 7.82 0.68 -24.27
CA GLN A 67 6.67 1.26 -24.95
C GLN A 67 5.35 1.02 -24.17
N GLU A 68 5.33 0.03 -23.28
CA GLU A 68 4.13 -0.30 -22.52
C GLU A 68 3.91 0.67 -21.35
N PRO A 69 2.67 1.17 -21.16
CA PRO A 69 2.39 2.22 -20.17
C PRO A 69 2.29 1.70 -18.72
N GLY A 70 2.96 0.60 -18.40
CA GLY A 70 3.04 0.05 -17.04
C GLY A 70 2.85 -1.46 -16.95
N LEU A 71 2.94 -1.99 -15.74
CA LEU A 71 3.00 -3.44 -15.49
C LEU A 71 1.76 -4.20 -15.97
N ILE A 72 0.57 -3.60 -15.83
CA ILE A 72 -0.69 -4.24 -16.25
C ILE A 72 -0.71 -4.42 -17.77
N ALA A 73 -0.26 -3.40 -18.52
CA ALA A 73 -0.15 -3.47 -19.97
C ALA A 73 0.87 -4.52 -20.42
N ILE A 74 2.05 -4.55 -19.79
CA ILE A 74 3.07 -5.58 -20.02
C ILE A 74 2.48 -6.99 -19.79
N CYS A 75 1.79 -7.20 -18.68
CA CYS A 75 1.16 -8.50 -18.40
C CYS A 75 0.07 -8.84 -19.44
N GLY A 76 -0.74 -7.86 -19.83
CA GLY A 76 -1.78 -8.04 -20.85
C GLY A 76 -1.22 -8.40 -22.21
N GLU A 77 -0.11 -7.80 -22.64
CA GLU A 77 0.58 -8.11 -23.89
C GLU A 77 1.19 -9.51 -23.87
N VAL A 78 1.83 -9.89 -22.77
CA VAL A 78 2.56 -11.18 -22.67
C VAL A 78 1.66 -12.35 -22.33
N LEU A 79 0.76 -12.21 -21.35
CA LEU A 79 -0.11 -13.29 -20.86
C LEU A 79 -1.44 -13.35 -21.59
N GLY A 80 -1.78 -12.31 -22.33
CA GLY A 80 -3.03 -12.16 -23.06
C GLY A 80 -4.06 -11.24 -22.36
N PRO A 81 -5.12 -10.88 -23.11
CA PRO A 81 -6.05 -9.83 -22.65
C PRO A 81 -6.82 -10.20 -21.36
N MET A 82 -7.21 -11.47 -21.21
CA MET A 82 -7.98 -11.90 -20.03
C MET A 82 -7.15 -11.81 -18.74
N PRO A 83 -5.93 -12.38 -18.65
CA PRO A 83 -5.04 -12.15 -17.50
C PRO A 83 -4.76 -10.67 -17.24
N GLY A 84 -4.51 -9.86 -18.28
CA GLY A 84 -4.30 -8.43 -18.13
C GLY A 84 -5.47 -7.71 -17.43
N VAL A 85 -6.71 -8.00 -17.85
CA VAL A 85 -7.92 -7.46 -17.23
C VAL A 85 -8.05 -7.91 -15.78
N LEU A 86 -7.84 -9.20 -15.48
CA LEU A 86 -7.95 -9.74 -14.13
C LEU A 86 -6.90 -9.16 -13.18
N LEU A 87 -5.66 -9.00 -13.65
CA LEU A 87 -4.59 -8.39 -12.87
C LEU A 87 -4.85 -6.90 -12.61
N GLY A 88 -5.33 -6.16 -13.61
CA GLY A 88 -5.73 -4.76 -13.45
C GLY A 88 -6.90 -4.60 -12.48
N TRP A 89 -7.89 -5.47 -12.56
CA TRP A 89 -9.01 -5.53 -11.63
C TRP A 89 -8.54 -5.86 -10.20
N SER A 90 -7.69 -6.88 -10.04
CA SER A 90 -7.13 -7.25 -8.73
C SER A 90 -6.35 -6.11 -8.09
N TYR A 91 -5.53 -5.40 -8.87
CA TYR A 91 -4.81 -4.24 -8.39
C TYR A 91 -5.76 -3.10 -7.98
N TRP A 92 -6.83 -2.87 -8.73
CA TRP A 92 -7.86 -1.90 -8.35
C TRP A 92 -8.60 -2.31 -7.07
N VAL A 93 -8.86 -3.62 -6.88
CA VAL A 93 -9.41 -4.16 -5.62
C VAL A 93 -8.47 -3.83 -4.46
N SER A 94 -7.16 -4.04 -4.61
CA SER A 94 -6.19 -3.72 -3.56
C SER A 94 -6.18 -2.23 -3.18
N LEU A 95 -6.43 -1.32 -4.13
CA LEU A 95 -6.48 0.12 -3.87
C LEU A 95 -7.64 0.51 -2.95
N TRP A 96 -8.85 0.02 -3.18
CA TRP A 96 -9.97 0.37 -2.30
C TRP A 96 -9.91 -0.39 -0.95
N CYS A 97 -9.33 -1.59 -0.90
CA CYS A 97 -9.00 -2.25 0.36
C CYS A 97 -7.98 -1.44 1.17
N ALA A 98 -6.89 -1.01 0.55
CA ALA A 98 -5.89 -0.15 1.18
C ALA A 98 -6.49 1.18 1.67
N THR A 99 -7.39 1.78 0.89
CA THR A 99 -8.12 2.98 1.29
C THR A 99 -8.89 2.77 2.59
N ALA A 100 -9.57 1.62 2.74
CA ALA A 100 -10.29 1.27 3.97
C ALA A 100 -9.35 1.13 5.16
N VAL A 101 -8.22 0.41 5.00
CA VAL A 101 -7.18 0.26 6.03
C VAL A 101 -6.70 1.62 6.51
N VAL A 102 -6.27 2.47 5.56
CA VAL A 102 -5.63 3.74 5.89
C VAL A 102 -6.61 4.74 6.47
N ALA A 103 -7.85 4.78 5.98
CA ALA A 103 -8.89 5.65 6.53
C ALA A 103 -9.27 5.24 7.96
N THR A 104 -9.37 3.92 8.23
CA THR A 104 -9.60 3.40 9.58
C THR A 104 -8.43 3.73 10.50
N THR A 105 -7.18 3.57 10.03
CA THR A 105 -5.98 3.95 10.79
C THR A 105 -5.96 5.46 11.09
N ALA A 106 -6.26 6.31 10.12
CA ALA A 106 -6.33 7.77 10.34
C ALA A 106 -7.40 8.12 11.37
N ALA A 107 -8.59 7.50 11.30
CA ALA A 107 -9.64 7.66 12.30
C ALA A 107 -9.19 7.17 13.70
N SER A 108 -8.42 6.08 13.76
CA SER A 108 -7.86 5.55 15.01
C SER A 108 -6.89 6.55 15.67
N TYR A 109 -6.02 7.18 14.90
CA TYR A 109 -5.15 8.24 15.42
C TYR A 109 -5.94 9.49 15.83
N LEU A 110 -7.01 9.86 15.10
CA LEU A 110 -7.89 10.95 15.50
C LEU A 110 -8.68 10.64 16.78
N SER A 111 -8.91 9.38 17.11
CA SER A 111 -9.61 8.99 18.34
C SER A 111 -8.80 9.29 19.60
N THR A 112 -7.50 9.46 19.51
CA THR A 112 -6.66 9.94 20.61
C THR A 112 -6.91 11.41 20.95
N LEU A 113 -7.36 12.21 19.96
CA LEU A 113 -7.70 13.62 20.14
C LEU A 113 -9.18 13.79 20.50
N TRP A 114 -10.04 12.91 20.00
CA TRP A 114 -11.48 12.93 20.25
C TRP A 114 -11.97 11.53 20.62
N THR A 115 -11.92 11.22 21.90
CA THR A 115 -12.23 9.91 22.46
C THR A 115 -13.58 9.31 22.05
N PRO A 116 -14.68 10.08 21.81
CA PRO A 116 -15.95 9.51 21.35
C PRO A 116 -15.85 8.75 20.03
N LEU A 117 -14.85 9.05 19.18
CA LEU A 117 -14.62 8.38 17.90
C LEU A 117 -14.16 6.93 18.08
N GLY A 118 -13.36 6.66 19.12
CA GLY A 118 -12.77 5.34 19.41
C GLY A 118 -13.61 4.42 20.30
N THR A 119 -14.79 4.86 20.77
CA THR A 119 -15.56 4.10 21.78
C THR A 119 -16.17 2.80 21.24
N THR A 120 -16.41 2.69 19.95
CA THR A 120 -16.91 1.47 19.31
C THR A 120 -16.26 1.27 17.93
N PRO A 121 -16.08 0.01 17.47
CA PRO A 121 -15.57 -0.25 16.13
C PRO A 121 -16.38 0.42 15.03
N LEU A 122 -17.70 0.50 15.20
CA LEU A 122 -18.58 1.15 14.23
C LEU A 122 -18.34 2.67 14.14
N ARG A 123 -18.14 3.37 15.27
CA ARG A 123 -17.82 4.80 15.25
C ARG A 123 -16.48 5.06 14.57
N LEU A 124 -15.49 4.21 14.83
CA LEU A 124 -14.19 4.29 14.17
C LEU A 124 -14.32 4.12 12.66
N ALA A 125 -15.07 3.10 12.22
CA ALA A 125 -15.37 2.86 10.81
C ALA A 125 -16.10 4.05 10.17
N MET A 126 -17.10 4.62 10.84
CA MET A 126 -17.81 5.83 10.38
C MET A 126 -16.87 7.05 10.24
N GLY A 127 -15.91 7.19 11.14
CA GLY A 127 -14.84 8.20 10.99
C GLY A 127 -14.04 8.01 9.70
N GLY A 128 -13.65 6.77 9.41
CA GLY A 128 -13.00 6.41 8.14
C GLY A 128 -13.89 6.70 6.92
N VAL A 129 -15.18 6.36 6.98
CA VAL A 129 -16.16 6.67 5.92
C VAL A 129 -16.26 8.16 5.65
N VAL A 130 -16.31 8.98 6.70
CA VAL A 130 -16.34 10.46 6.57
C VAL A 130 -15.06 10.95 5.87
N ILE A 131 -13.88 10.45 6.27
CA ILE A 131 -12.60 10.80 5.61
C ILE A 131 -12.64 10.46 4.13
N VAL A 132 -13.00 9.23 3.76
CA VAL A 132 -13.09 8.80 2.35
C VAL A 132 -14.08 9.64 1.58
N SER A 133 -15.26 9.91 2.14
CA SER A 133 -16.31 10.70 1.49
C SER A 133 -15.86 12.14 1.21
N LEU A 134 -15.25 12.82 2.18
CA LEU A 134 -14.73 14.17 2.02
C LEU A 134 -13.63 14.25 0.96
N LEU A 135 -12.72 13.26 0.94
CA LEU A 135 -11.65 13.20 -0.05
C LEU A 135 -12.16 12.81 -1.44
N THR A 136 -13.19 11.98 -1.54
CA THR A 136 -13.87 11.72 -2.81
C THR A 136 -14.47 13.00 -3.36
N LEU A 137 -15.20 13.76 -2.54
CA LEU A 137 -15.75 15.06 -2.95
C LEU A 137 -14.66 16.07 -3.35
N LEU A 138 -13.52 16.08 -2.66
CA LEU A 138 -12.37 16.91 -3.01
C LEU A 138 -11.79 16.51 -4.38
N ASN A 139 -11.58 15.21 -4.62
CA ASN A 139 -11.04 14.69 -5.86
C ASN A 139 -11.98 14.93 -7.06
N LEU A 140 -13.31 14.90 -6.85
CA LEU A 140 -14.28 15.25 -7.89
C LEU A 140 -14.18 16.68 -8.37
N ARG A 141 -13.53 17.59 -7.61
CA ARG A 141 -13.22 18.97 -8.01
C ARG A 141 -11.95 19.09 -8.87
N GLY A 142 -11.29 17.96 -9.15
CA GLY A 142 -10.17 17.86 -10.07
C GLY A 142 -8.81 17.66 -9.43
N ALA A 143 -7.88 17.11 -10.21
CA ALA A 143 -6.55 16.70 -9.79
C ALA A 143 -5.67 17.84 -9.21
N ARG A 144 -5.93 19.11 -9.58
CA ARG A 144 -5.16 20.26 -9.04
C ARG A 144 -5.42 20.47 -7.54
N ALA A 145 -6.67 20.33 -7.09
CA ALA A 145 -7.02 20.49 -5.67
C ALA A 145 -6.43 19.34 -4.86
N ALA A 146 -6.57 18.12 -5.34
CA ALA A 146 -5.99 16.93 -4.74
C ALA A 146 -4.45 16.99 -4.69
N GLY A 147 -3.79 17.48 -5.74
CA GLY A 147 -2.34 17.55 -5.83
C GLY A 147 -1.69 18.53 -4.85
N ARG A 148 -2.29 19.71 -4.62
CA ARG A 148 -1.78 20.65 -3.61
C ARG A 148 -1.86 20.08 -2.21
N PHE A 149 -2.98 19.45 -1.87
CA PHE A 149 -3.17 18.76 -0.60
C PHE A 149 -2.14 17.64 -0.42
N GLN A 150 -1.87 16.87 -1.49
CA GLN A 150 -0.90 15.78 -1.49
C GLN A 150 0.52 16.23 -1.16
N ILE A 151 0.99 17.35 -1.71
CA ILE A 151 2.35 17.86 -1.44
C ILE A 151 2.53 18.16 0.06
N VAL A 152 1.57 18.88 0.66
CA VAL A 152 1.62 19.24 2.07
C VAL A 152 1.63 18.00 2.95
N THR A 153 0.71 17.06 2.72
CA THR A 153 0.61 15.84 3.52
C THR A 153 1.82 14.93 3.36
N THR A 154 2.46 14.93 2.16
CA THR A 154 3.68 14.15 1.91
C THR A 154 4.88 14.68 2.71
N LEU A 155 5.00 15.98 2.90
CA LEU A 155 6.06 16.54 3.75
C LEU A 155 5.78 16.25 5.23
N LEU A 156 4.53 16.39 5.66
CA LEU A 156 4.13 16.17 7.04
C LEU A 156 4.33 14.73 7.52
N LYS A 157 4.20 13.73 6.64
CA LYS A 157 4.34 12.31 7.02
C LYS A 157 5.77 11.90 7.44
N LEU A 158 6.78 12.69 7.08
CA LEU A 158 8.16 12.41 7.49
C LEU A 158 8.44 12.82 8.94
N ILE A 159 7.68 13.77 9.50
CA ILE A 159 7.89 14.28 10.85
C ILE A 159 7.69 13.21 11.94
N PRO A 160 6.58 12.42 11.93
CA PRO A 160 6.40 11.34 12.90
C PRO A 160 7.53 10.31 12.87
N LEU A 161 8.00 9.95 11.66
CA LEU A 161 9.08 8.98 11.50
C LEU A 161 10.41 9.54 11.99
N ALA A 162 10.71 10.81 11.69
CA ALA A 162 11.90 11.49 12.18
C ALA A 162 11.90 11.60 13.71
N ALA A 163 10.76 11.89 14.33
CA ALA A 163 10.62 11.92 15.79
C ALA A 163 10.94 10.55 16.41
N VAL A 164 10.37 9.46 15.86
CA VAL A 164 10.68 8.12 16.34
C VAL A 164 12.17 7.79 16.19
N VAL A 165 12.77 8.06 15.02
CA VAL A 165 14.21 7.82 14.81
C VAL A 165 15.06 8.63 15.78
N ALA A 166 14.70 9.89 16.05
CA ALA A 166 15.42 10.73 17.01
C ALA A 166 15.35 10.16 18.44
N ILE A 167 14.17 9.70 18.88
CA ILE A 167 14.02 9.03 20.19
C ILE A 167 14.86 7.75 20.24
N LEU A 168 14.75 6.90 19.22
CA LEU A 168 15.53 5.64 19.17
C LEU A 168 17.04 5.91 19.21
N ALA A 169 17.49 6.96 18.54
CA ALA A 169 18.89 7.37 18.60
C ALA A 169 19.28 7.84 20.01
N SER A 170 18.45 8.65 20.68
CA SER A 170 18.74 9.08 22.07
C SER A 170 18.80 7.90 23.03
N LEU A 171 17.88 6.94 22.93
CA LEU A 171 17.89 5.73 23.76
C LEU A 171 19.16 4.90 23.56
N LEU A 172 19.65 4.78 22.35
CA LEU A 172 20.92 4.10 22.07
C LEU A 172 22.12 4.84 22.68
N PHE A 173 22.14 6.16 22.65
CA PHE A 173 23.21 6.97 23.28
C PHE A 173 23.17 6.88 24.81
N GLU A 174 21.99 6.67 25.42
CA GLU A 174 21.81 6.48 26.87
C GLU A 174 22.10 5.06 27.34
N GLY A 175 22.58 4.18 26.44
CA GLY A 175 22.99 2.80 26.75
C GLY A 175 21.98 1.72 26.43
N GLY A 176 20.81 2.07 25.84
CA GLY A 176 19.87 1.10 25.29
C GLY A 176 19.13 0.22 26.31
N GLY A 177 19.08 0.63 27.59
CA GLY A 177 18.42 -0.13 28.67
C GLY A 177 16.96 -0.45 28.40
N GLU A 178 16.24 0.44 27.69
CA GLU A 178 14.83 0.25 27.33
C GLU A 178 14.62 -0.95 26.41
N PHE A 179 15.56 -1.24 25.52
CA PHE A 179 15.45 -2.38 24.60
C PHE A 179 15.63 -3.75 25.29
N THR A 180 16.15 -3.78 26.47
CA THR A 180 16.37 -4.99 27.28
C THR A 180 15.46 -5.05 28.50
N GLY A 181 14.74 -3.97 28.79
CA GLY A 181 13.87 -3.83 29.96
C GLY A 181 12.58 -4.67 29.91
N HIS A 182 12.21 -5.16 28.72
CA HIS A 182 10.97 -5.92 28.52
C HIS A 182 11.26 -7.31 27.94
N ALA A 183 10.44 -8.29 28.33
CA ALA A 183 10.49 -9.62 27.74
C ALA A 183 9.90 -9.58 26.33
N HIS A 184 10.70 -9.96 25.33
CA HIS A 184 10.27 -10.05 23.94
C HIS A 184 10.01 -11.51 23.57
N GLN A 185 8.96 -11.74 22.77
CA GLN A 185 8.69 -13.07 22.22
C GLN A 185 9.89 -13.53 21.38
N PRO A 186 10.44 -14.73 21.66
CA PRO A 186 11.54 -15.27 20.88
C PRO A 186 11.09 -15.58 19.45
N PHE A 187 12.07 -15.83 18.58
CA PHE A 187 11.77 -16.25 17.23
C PHE A 187 10.97 -17.56 17.20
N ALA A 188 9.83 -17.56 16.50
CA ALA A 188 8.96 -18.72 16.31
C ALA A 188 8.66 -18.89 14.80
N ALA A 189 9.19 -19.96 14.20
CA ALA A 189 9.03 -20.23 12.76
C ALA A 189 7.55 -20.33 12.33
N ALA A 190 6.68 -20.87 13.19
CA ALA A 190 5.24 -20.97 12.93
C ALA A 190 4.57 -19.60 12.78
N SER A 191 5.09 -18.57 13.44
CA SER A 191 4.56 -17.20 13.40
C SER A 191 5.16 -16.35 12.27
N LEU A 192 6.18 -16.86 11.56
CA LEU A 192 6.86 -16.10 10.51
C LEU A 192 5.92 -15.77 9.34
N THR A 193 5.14 -16.74 8.90
CA THR A 193 4.25 -16.58 7.73
C THR A 193 3.17 -15.49 7.93
N PRO A 194 2.39 -15.47 9.03
CA PRO A 194 1.44 -14.38 9.25
C PRO A 194 2.12 -13.03 9.45
N ALA A 195 3.26 -12.96 10.16
CA ALA A 195 4.02 -11.72 10.33
C ALA A 195 4.58 -11.20 8.99
N LEU A 196 5.03 -12.10 8.10
CA LEU A 196 5.51 -11.76 6.76
C LEU A 196 4.44 -11.06 5.91
N THR A 197 3.21 -11.59 5.92
CA THR A 197 2.11 -11.00 5.15
C THR A 197 1.77 -9.59 5.63
N LEU A 198 1.79 -9.36 6.94
CA LEU A 198 1.61 -8.04 7.53
C LEU A 198 2.75 -7.09 7.17
N ALA A 199 4.00 -7.51 7.31
CA ALA A 199 5.17 -6.70 6.94
C ALA A 199 5.16 -6.34 5.45
N PHE A 200 4.78 -7.29 4.59
CA PHE A 200 4.74 -7.08 3.15
C PHE A 200 3.67 -6.06 2.73
N PHE A 201 2.55 -5.95 3.48
CA PHE A 201 1.56 -4.90 3.25
C PHE A 201 2.18 -3.49 3.23
N ALA A 202 3.08 -3.19 4.17
CA ALA A 202 3.69 -1.86 4.22
C ALA A 202 4.68 -1.60 3.07
N ILE A 203 5.21 -2.67 2.48
CA ILE A 203 6.16 -2.57 1.37
C ILE A 203 5.45 -2.37 0.02
N LEU A 204 4.13 -2.64 -0.06
CA LEU A 204 3.36 -2.43 -1.30
C LEU A 204 3.57 -1.02 -1.88
N SER A 205 3.34 -0.87 -3.16
CA SER A 205 3.51 0.38 -3.94
C SER A 205 4.97 0.73 -4.29
N PHE A 206 5.94 -0.17 -4.08
CA PHE A 206 7.32 0.03 -4.53
C PHE A 206 7.46 0.08 -6.06
N GLU A 207 6.49 -0.44 -6.79
CA GLU A 207 6.41 -0.42 -8.26
C GLU A 207 6.05 0.96 -8.85
N THR A 208 5.77 1.96 -8.05
CA THR A 208 5.27 3.28 -8.48
C THR A 208 6.18 3.95 -9.53
N ALA A 209 7.50 3.82 -9.43
CA ALA A 209 8.42 4.36 -10.42
C ALA A 209 8.20 3.75 -11.83
N SER A 210 7.81 2.48 -11.91
CA SER A 210 7.51 1.80 -13.16
C SER A 210 6.17 2.24 -13.78
N MET A 211 5.26 2.79 -12.98
CA MET A 211 3.99 3.34 -13.44
C MET A 211 4.11 4.75 -14.05
N VAL A 212 5.21 5.45 -13.77
CA VAL A 212 5.48 6.81 -14.28
C VAL A 212 6.70 6.85 -15.21
N THR A 213 7.01 5.74 -15.84
CA THR A 213 8.19 5.53 -16.70
C THR A 213 8.36 6.64 -17.77
N GLU A 214 7.26 7.13 -18.34
CA GLU A 214 7.27 8.18 -19.36
C GLU A 214 7.83 9.51 -18.87
N ARG A 215 7.80 9.76 -17.55
CA ARG A 215 8.28 11.00 -16.91
C ARG A 215 9.69 10.90 -16.38
N VAL A 216 10.30 9.71 -16.39
CA VAL A 216 11.65 9.46 -15.84
C VAL A 216 12.70 9.61 -16.93
N GLN A 217 13.77 10.36 -16.65
CA GLN A 217 14.94 10.47 -17.52
C GLN A 217 15.66 9.13 -17.59
N ASP A 218 16.11 8.73 -18.79
CA ASP A 218 16.74 7.42 -19.02
C ASP A 218 16.01 6.27 -18.27
N PRO A 219 14.74 6.00 -18.63
CA PRO A 219 13.87 5.14 -17.83
C PRO A 219 14.42 3.72 -17.69
N ALA A 220 15.08 3.19 -18.71
CA ALA A 220 15.68 1.86 -18.69
C ALA A 220 16.70 1.67 -17.55
N ARG A 221 17.33 2.74 -17.12
CA ARG A 221 18.35 2.73 -16.04
C ARG A 221 17.81 3.31 -14.75
N ASN A 222 17.12 4.47 -14.82
CA ASN A 222 16.76 5.23 -13.64
C ASN A 222 15.53 4.70 -12.92
N VAL A 223 14.54 4.13 -13.63
CA VAL A 223 13.38 3.48 -12.98
C VAL A 223 13.85 2.33 -12.09
N VAL A 224 14.73 1.48 -12.63
CA VAL A 224 15.30 0.35 -11.88
C VAL A 224 16.03 0.80 -10.63
N ARG A 225 16.98 1.72 -10.79
CA ARG A 225 17.80 2.22 -9.67
C ARG A 225 16.93 2.92 -8.63
N ALA A 226 15.99 3.75 -9.07
CA ALA A 226 15.08 4.45 -8.19
C ALA A 226 14.21 3.48 -7.37
N THR A 227 13.67 2.44 -8.02
CA THR A 227 12.88 1.41 -7.33
C THR A 227 13.72 0.67 -6.30
N LEU A 228 14.92 0.20 -6.65
CA LEU A 228 15.78 -0.55 -5.73
C LEU A 228 16.28 0.33 -4.56
N ILE A 229 16.70 1.56 -4.83
CA ILE A 229 17.13 2.51 -3.79
C ILE A 229 15.96 2.85 -2.87
N GLY A 230 14.80 3.22 -3.45
CA GLY A 230 13.62 3.58 -2.69
C GLY A 230 13.11 2.42 -1.83
N LEU A 231 13.03 1.22 -2.40
CA LEU A 231 12.64 0.01 -1.68
C LEU A 231 13.60 -0.32 -0.52
N ALA A 232 14.91 -0.32 -0.78
CA ALA A 232 15.91 -0.62 0.25
C ALA A 232 15.88 0.42 1.39
N ALA A 233 15.86 1.71 1.04
CA ALA A 233 15.82 2.79 2.02
C ALA A 233 14.54 2.75 2.87
N THR A 234 13.38 2.53 2.24
CA THR A 234 12.09 2.47 2.95
C THR A 234 12.01 1.22 3.83
N THR A 235 12.44 0.06 3.32
CA THR A 235 12.46 -1.18 4.13
C THR A 235 13.36 -1.03 5.34
N LEU A 236 14.56 -0.45 5.18
CA LEU A 236 15.45 -0.19 6.31
C LEU A 236 14.81 0.78 7.33
N LEU A 237 14.21 1.86 6.85
CA LEU A 237 13.50 2.81 7.71
C LEU A 237 12.37 2.10 8.49
N TYR A 238 11.63 1.23 7.83
CA TYR A 238 10.52 0.47 8.45
C TYR A 238 11.04 -0.51 9.50
N ILE A 239 12.13 -1.21 9.23
CA ILE A 239 12.79 -2.07 10.22
C ILE A 239 13.18 -1.25 11.44
N VAL A 240 13.88 -0.13 11.25
CA VAL A 240 14.34 0.73 12.35
C VAL A 240 13.17 1.25 13.16
N VAL A 241 12.17 1.85 12.51
CA VAL A 241 11.03 2.48 13.21
C VAL A 241 10.14 1.42 13.87
N CYS A 242 9.70 0.41 13.11
CA CYS A 242 8.75 -0.58 13.60
C CYS A 242 9.38 -1.46 14.69
N MET A 243 10.56 -2.03 14.41
CA MET A 243 11.23 -2.89 15.39
C MET A 243 11.79 -2.10 16.56
N GLY A 244 12.26 -0.87 16.35
CA GLY A 244 12.68 0.01 17.44
C GLY A 244 11.54 0.27 18.42
N ILE A 245 10.33 0.55 17.95
CA ILE A 245 9.14 0.71 18.79
C ILE A 245 8.78 -0.61 19.51
N VAL A 246 8.74 -1.73 18.75
CA VAL A 246 8.40 -3.06 19.30
C VAL A 246 9.37 -3.52 20.38
N LEU A 247 10.65 -3.17 20.23
CA LEU A 247 11.66 -3.55 21.23
C LEU A 247 11.72 -2.61 22.44
N ALA A 248 11.25 -1.36 22.30
CA ALA A 248 11.31 -0.37 23.38
C ALA A 248 10.04 -0.32 24.26
N LEU A 249 8.94 -0.96 23.84
CA LEU A 249 7.68 -0.95 24.59
C LEU A 249 7.17 -2.36 24.87
N PRO A 250 6.39 -2.56 25.97
CA PRO A 250 5.71 -3.82 26.25
C PRO A 250 4.75 -4.21 25.11
N ALA A 251 4.83 -5.47 24.66
CA ALA A 251 4.05 -5.94 23.51
C ALA A 251 2.54 -5.81 23.71
N GLU A 252 2.04 -6.08 24.93
CA GLU A 252 0.60 -5.98 25.26
C GLU A 252 0.09 -4.55 25.17
N GLU A 253 0.85 -3.58 25.69
CA GLU A 253 0.51 -2.16 25.64
C GLU A 253 0.47 -1.65 24.19
N LEU A 254 1.48 -2.06 23.42
CA LEU A 254 1.62 -1.66 22.02
C LEU A 254 0.52 -2.26 21.13
N ALA A 255 0.18 -3.54 21.35
CA ALA A 255 -0.90 -4.22 20.61
C ALA A 255 -2.29 -3.66 20.92
N ALA A 256 -2.52 -3.19 22.16
CA ALA A 256 -3.78 -2.58 22.57
C ALA A 256 -3.91 -1.10 22.12
N SER A 257 -2.81 -0.47 21.70
CA SER A 257 -2.82 0.96 21.37
C SER A 257 -3.52 1.22 20.04
N PRO A 258 -4.47 2.18 20.00
CA PRO A 258 -5.07 2.66 18.75
C PRO A 258 -4.09 3.49 17.91
N ALA A 259 -3.00 3.99 18.50
CA ALA A 259 -2.03 4.88 17.88
C ALA A 259 -0.58 4.57 18.33
N PRO A 260 0.02 3.46 17.85
CA PRO A 260 1.30 2.95 18.35
C PRO A 260 2.47 3.95 18.31
N LEU A 261 2.61 4.73 17.22
CA LEU A 261 3.66 5.75 17.13
C LEU A 261 3.45 6.89 18.13
N SER A 262 2.21 7.31 18.31
CA SER A 262 1.86 8.36 19.29
C SER A 262 2.17 7.90 20.71
N LEU A 263 1.79 6.67 21.05
CA LEU A 263 2.10 6.03 22.33
C LEU A 263 3.62 6.03 22.61
N PHE A 264 4.41 5.64 21.61
CA PHE A 264 5.87 5.62 21.73
C PHE A 264 6.44 7.03 21.99
N VAL A 265 6.01 8.03 21.22
CA VAL A 265 6.49 9.40 21.40
C VAL A 265 6.01 9.99 22.74
N GLU A 266 4.79 9.70 23.14
CA GLU A 266 4.23 10.12 24.43
C GLU A 266 5.06 9.56 25.61
N ARG A 267 5.50 8.32 25.54
CA ARG A 267 6.31 7.67 26.57
C ARG A 267 7.61 8.42 26.84
N PHE A 268 8.29 8.93 25.79
CA PHE A 268 9.63 9.53 25.91
C PHE A 268 9.61 11.07 25.89
N TRP A 269 8.68 11.68 25.15
CA TRP A 269 8.62 13.15 25.01
C TRP A 269 7.39 13.79 25.65
N GLY A 270 6.54 12.98 26.30
CA GLY A 270 5.36 13.44 27.04
C GLY A 270 4.10 13.58 26.15
N SER A 271 2.96 13.76 26.84
CA SER A 271 1.62 13.71 26.22
C SER A 271 1.39 14.75 25.13
N GLY A 272 1.93 15.96 25.28
CA GLY A 272 1.82 16.99 24.24
C GLY A 272 2.47 16.60 22.92
N ALA A 273 3.64 15.97 22.97
CA ALA A 273 4.33 15.45 21.79
C ALA A 273 3.55 14.26 21.19
N GLY A 274 3.04 13.36 22.01
CA GLY A 274 2.20 12.24 21.57
C GLY A 274 0.98 12.71 20.78
N VAL A 275 0.22 13.67 21.31
CA VAL A 275 -0.95 14.26 20.63
C VAL A 275 -0.56 14.90 19.30
N PHE A 276 0.53 15.66 19.27
CA PHE A 276 1.03 16.28 18.04
C PHE A 276 1.39 15.24 16.97
N ILE A 277 2.08 14.18 17.36
CA ILE A 277 2.42 13.07 16.44
C ILE A 277 1.16 12.32 15.99
N ALA A 278 0.17 12.11 16.86
CA ALA A 278 -1.09 11.52 16.47
C ALA A 278 -1.78 12.33 15.37
N LEU A 279 -1.84 13.65 15.53
CA LEU A 279 -2.41 14.55 14.53
C LEU A 279 -1.67 14.47 13.19
N LEU A 280 -0.34 14.55 13.20
CA LEU A 280 0.47 14.47 11.98
C LEU A 280 0.34 13.10 11.29
N THR A 281 0.25 12.03 12.06
CA THR A 281 0.04 10.68 11.54
C THR A 281 -1.35 10.54 10.89
N ALA A 282 -2.39 11.08 11.53
CA ALA A 282 -3.73 11.12 10.95
C ALA A 282 -3.74 11.91 9.63
N VAL A 283 -3.14 13.10 9.61
CA VAL A 283 -3.00 13.93 8.39
C VAL A 283 -2.23 13.18 7.29
N SER A 284 -1.20 12.43 7.65
CA SER A 284 -0.42 11.59 6.73
C SER A 284 -1.28 10.49 6.10
N GLY A 285 -2.09 9.80 6.92
CA GLY A 285 -3.05 8.81 6.46
C GLY A 285 -4.11 9.41 5.52
N ILE A 286 -4.66 10.57 5.89
CA ILE A 286 -5.61 11.32 5.05
C ILE A 286 -4.97 11.69 3.70
N GLY A 287 -3.69 12.07 3.69
CA GLY A 287 -2.93 12.32 2.46
C GLY A 287 -2.81 11.09 1.57
N TYR A 288 -2.54 9.91 2.15
CA TYR A 288 -2.52 8.67 1.38
C TYR A 288 -3.91 8.34 0.80
N VAL A 289 -4.97 8.44 1.60
CA VAL A 289 -6.35 8.21 1.14
C VAL A 289 -6.71 9.13 -0.03
N ASN A 290 -6.27 10.38 0.00
CA ASN A 290 -6.45 11.32 -1.11
C ASN A 290 -5.84 10.79 -2.42
N SER A 291 -4.59 10.31 -2.39
CA SER A 291 -3.95 9.71 -3.57
C SER A 291 -4.63 8.42 -4.01
N ALA A 292 -4.98 7.56 -3.06
CA ALA A 292 -5.63 6.28 -3.36
C ALA A 292 -6.99 6.47 -4.02
N VAL A 293 -7.81 7.41 -3.54
CA VAL A 293 -9.10 7.78 -4.13
C VAL A 293 -8.92 8.31 -5.55
N LEU A 294 -7.91 9.15 -5.81
CA LEU A 294 -7.60 9.61 -7.16
C LEU A 294 -7.26 8.42 -8.08
N LEU A 295 -6.38 7.53 -7.63
CA LEU A 295 -5.97 6.34 -8.39
C LEU A 295 -7.13 5.36 -8.66
N GLN A 296 -8.12 5.28 -7.77
CA GLN A 296 -9.33 4.48 -8.00
C GLN A 296 -10.12 4.94 -9.25
N GLY A 297 -10.00 6.21 -9.62
CA GLY A 297 -10.55 6.74 -10.87
C GLY A 297 -9.59 6.58 -12.06
N GLU A 298 -8.35 6.98 -11.88
CA GLU A 298 -7.35 7.06 -12.96
C GLU A 298 -6.95 5.70 -13.54
N LEU A 299 -6.80 4.68 -12.67
CA LEU A 299 -6.40 3.34 -13.11
C LEU A 299 -7.44 2.71 -14.05
N PRO A 300 -8.76 2.65 -13.70
CA PRO A 300 -9.77 2.17 -14.62
C PRO A 300 -9.89 3.00 -15.90
N LEU A 301 -9.73 4.32 -15.84
CA LEU A 301 -9.76 5.19 -17.00
C LEU A 301 -8.64 4.84 -17.99
N THR A 302 -7.42 4.63 -17.48
CA THR A 302 -6.28 4.18 -18.28
C THR A 302 -6.53 2.80 -18.87
N ALA A 303 -7.11 1.88 -18.10
CA ALA A 303 -7.46 0.53 -18.57
C ALA A 303 -8.54 0.56 -19.69
N VAL A 304 -9.51 1.49 -19.64
CA VAL A 304 -10.47 1.70 -20.76
C VAL A 304 -9.76 2.15 -22.02
N ARG A 305 -8.83 3.11 -21.90
CA ARG A 305 -8.04 3.60 -23.05
C ARG A 305 -7.20 2.48 -23.69
N GLY A 306 -6.74 1.53 -22.90
CA GLY A 306 -6.04 0.31 -23.34
C GLY A 306 -6.97 -0.83 -23.79
N GLY A 307 -8.30 -0.63 -23.84
CA GLY A 307 -9.25 -1.69 -24.23
C GLY A 307 -9.39 -2.82 -23.19
N MET A 308 -8.90 -2.62 -21.97
CA MET A 308 -8.90 -3.62 -20.90
C MET A 308 -10.06 -3.46 -19.90
N MET A 309 -10.85 -2.39 -20.02
CA MET A 309 -12.05 -2.16 -19.21
C MET A 309 -13.23 -1.67 -20.07
N PRO A 310 -14.49 -1.97 -19.66
CA PRO A 310 -15.66 -1.51 -20.42
C PRO A 310 -15.80 0.01 -20.38
N ALA A 311 -16.35 0.58 -21.44
CA ALA A 311 -16.58 2.02 -21.61
C ALA A 311 -17.39 2.68 -20.48
N TRP A 312 -18.03 1.86 -19.61
CA TRP A 312 -18.73 2.33 -18.42
C TRP A 312 -17.81 3.18 -17.49
N ALA A 313 -16.54 2.85 -17.40
CA ALA A 313 -15.58 3.57 -16.55
C ALA A 313 -15.00 4.84 -17.25
N ALA A 314 -15.26 5.05 -18.55
CA ALA A 314 -14.71 6.15 -19.34
C ALA A 314 -15.27 7.54 -19.03
N PRO A 315 -16.58 7.74 -18.68
CA PRO A 315 -17.13 9.08 -18.54
C PRO A 315 -16.43 9.88 -17.45
N THR A 316 -15.88 11.03 -17.83
CA THR A 316 -15.29 12.01 -16.92
C THR A 316 -16.24 13.19 -16.68
N ASN A 317 -16.05 13.88 -15.56
CA ASN A 317 -16.75 15.12 -15.25
C ASN A 317 -16.04 16.33 -15.96
N ARG A 318 -16.57 17.55 -15.74
CA ARG A 318 -15.99 18.82 -16.25
C ARG A 318 -14.55 19.08 -15.82
N HIS A 319 -14.03 18.33 -14.85
CA HIS A 319 -12.66 18.43 -14.32
C HIS A 319 -11.78 17.27 -14.79
N ASP A 320 -12.21 16.51 -15.79
CA ASP A 320 -11.54 15.34 -16.37
C ASP A 320 -11.27 14.22 -15.36
N VAL A 321 -12.20 14.01 -14.43
CA VAL A 321 -12.13 12.96 -13.39
C VAL A 321 -13.10 11.84 -13.72
N ALA A 322 -12.63 10.59 -13.69
CA ALA A 322 -13.45 9.39 -13.87
C ALA A 322 -14.34 9.13 -12.62
N VAL A 323 -15.54 9.69 -12.62
CA VAL A 323 -16.43 9.72 -11.45
C VAL A 323 -16.87 8.34 -11.02
N ARG A 324 -17.32 7.51 -11.98
CA ARG A 324 -17.94 6.20 -11.67
C ARG A 324 -17.02 5.24 -10.93
N PRO A 325 -15.80 4.95 -11.43
CA PRO A 325 -14.92 4.03 -10.73
C PRO A 325 -14.38 4.62 -9.41
N MET A 326 -14.17 5.93 -9.33
CA MET A 326 -13.76 6.60 -8.10
C MET A 326 -14.82 6.48 -6.99
N VAL A 327 -16.08 6.79 -7.31
CA VAL A 327 -17.19 6.68 -6.35
C VAL A 327 -17.44 5.23 -5.97
N LEU A 328 -17.41 4.30 -6.93
CA LEU A 328 -17.56 2.87 -6.66
C LEU A 328 -16.49 2.37 -5.71
N GLY A 329 -15.20 2.68 -5.96
CA GLY A 329 -14.10 2.30 -5.07
C GLY A 329 -14.27 2.87 -3.66
N SER A 330 -14.69 4.14 -3.54
CA SER A 330 -14.95 4.77 -2.25
C SER A 330 -16.12 4.12 -1.49
N VAL A 331 -17.19 3.74 -2.20
CA VAL A 331 -18.33 2.99 -1.62
C VAL A 331 -17.89 1.60 -1.17
N LEU A 332 -17.10 0.88 -1.97
CA LEU A 332 -16.57 -0.44 -1.59
C LEU A 332 -15.64 -0.35 -0.37
N SER A 333 -14.81 0.69 -0.29
CA SER A 333 -14.02 0.97 0.92
C SER A 333 -14.90 1.20 2.16
N ALA A 334 -15.98 1.97 2.01
CA ALA A 334 -16.92 2.22 3.09
C ALA A 334 -17.66 0.95 3.53
N VAL A 335 -18.11 0.12 2.58
CA VAL A 335 -18.76 -1.17 2.84
C VAL A 335 -17.79 -2.11 3.59
N LEU A 336 -16.53 -2.15 3.20
CA LEU A 336 -15.52 -2.97 3.87
C LEU A 336 -15.30 -2.51 5.33
N MET A 337 -15.19 -1.20 5.57
CA MET A 337 -15.03 -0.64 6.92
C MET A 337 -16.24 -0.94 7.82
N VAL A 338 -17.45 -0.68 7.34
CA VAL A 338 -18.68 -0.88 8.13
C VAL A 338 -19.00 -2.35 8.31
N GLY A 339 -18.90 -3.16 7.24
CA GLY A 339 -19.15 -4.60 7.29
C GLY A 339 -18.22 -5.30 8.26
N GLY A 340 -16.93 -4.95 8.24
CA GLY A 340 -15.97 -5.47 9.19
C GLY A 340 -16.21 -5.02 10.64
N ALA A 341 -16.65 -3.79 10.86
CA ALA A 341 -16.93 -3.28 12.20
C ALA A 341 -18.13 -3.97 12.87
N THR A 342 -19.03 -4.53 12.09
CA THR A 342 -20.24 -5.23 12.60
C THR A 342 -20.04 -6.74 12.79
N GLY A 343 -19.03 -7.36 12.13
CA GLY A 343 -18.91 -8.82 12.08
C GLY A 343 -17.65 -9.41 12.71
N VAL A 344 -16.49 -8.72 12.69
CA VAL A 344 -15.19 -9.31 12.96
C VAL A 344 -14.49 -8.71 14.19
N GLY A 345 -15.01 -7.65 14.80
CA GLY A 345 -14.51 -7.08 16.06
C GLY A 345 -13.01 -6.74 16.05
N ALA A 346 -12.26 -7.25 17.02
CA ALA A 346 -10.85 -6.90 17.28
C ALA A 346 -9.86 -7.23 16.14
N HIS A 347 -10.24 -8.09 15.18
CA HIS A 347 -9.36 -8.54 14.09
C HIS A 347 -9.61 -7.83 12.76
N LEU A 348 -10.50 -6.83 12.72
CA LEU A 348 -10.88 -6.15 11.48
C LEU A 348 -9.67 -5.57 10.74
N LEU A 349 -8.80 -4.87 11.44
CA LEU A 349 -7.66 -4.22 10.82
C LEU A 349 -6.67 -5.24 10.25
N ASP A 350 -6.37 -6.31 11.02
CA ASP A 350 -5.53 -7.42 10.55
C ASP A 350 -6.14 -8.08 9.30
N PHE A 351 -7.44 -8.37 9.30
CA PHE A 351 -8.14 -8.91 8.14
C PHE A 351 -8.03 -7.99 6.91
N MET A 352 -8.27 -6.68 7.07
CA MET A 352 -8.17 -5.72 5.96
C MET A 352 -6.74 -5.60 5.41
N LEU A 353 -5.71 -5.65 6.28
CA LEU A 353 -4.30 -5.66 5.89
C LEU A 353 -3.99 -6.89 5.02
N ARG A 354 -4.41 -8.07 5.47
CA ARG A 354 -4.21 -9.34 4.74
C ARG A 354 -4.99 -9.37 3.42
N LEU A 355 -6.22 -8.90 3.40
CA LEU A 355 -7.05 -8.83 2.19
C LEU A 355 -6.42 -7.91 1.14
N THR A 356 -5.93 -6.74 1.56
CA THR A 356 -5.23 -5.81 0.67
C THR A 356 -4.01 -6.47 0.05
N THR A 357 -3.19 -7.15 0.89
CA THR A 357 -2.01 -7.87 0.43
C THR A 357 -2.37 -8.99 -0.53
N ALA A 358 -3.39 -9.81 -0.19
CA ALA A 358 -3.87 -10.90 -1.03
C ALA A 358 -4.39 -10.41 -2.39
N ALA A 359 -5.04 -9.26 -2.43
CA ALA A 359 -5.49 -8.66 -3.69
C ALA A 359 -4.33 -8.10 -4.52
N ALA A 360 -3.33 -7.47 -3.88
CA ALA A 360 -2.20 -6.87 -4.58
C ALA A 360 -1.23 -7.91 -5.14
N ILE A 361 -1.06 -9.06 -4.48
CA ILE A 361 0.01 -10.03 -4.80
C ILE A 361 -0.11 -10.60 -6.23
N TRP A 362 -1.31 -10.62 -6.80
CA TRP A 362 -1.55 -11.22 -8.12
C TRP A 362 -0.85 -10.47 -9.24
N ILE A 363 -0.71 -9.15 -9.15
CA ILE A 363 0.05 -8.40 -10.17
C ILE A 363 1.51 -8.84 -10.18
N TYR A 364 2.10 -9.12 -9.02
CA TYR A 364 3.49 -9.57 -8.91
C TYR A 364 3.68 -11.00 -9.43
N ILE A 365 2.69 -11.88 -9.21
CA ILE A 365 2.66 -13.21 -9.85
C ILE A 365 2.57 -13.06 -11.37
N GLY A 366 1.67 -12.19 -11.88
CA GLY A 366 1.53 -11.91 -13.31
C GLY A 366 2.82 -11.39 -13.94
N VAL A 367 3.48 -10.45 -13.28
CA VAL A 367 4.79 -9.91 -13.70
C VAL A 367 5.85 -11.01 -13.76
N ALA A 368 5.92 -11.87 -12.73
CA ALA A 368 6.90 -12.95 -12.69
C ALA A 368 6.62 -14.02 -13.77
N LEU A 369 5.35 -14.36 -14.01
CA LEU A 369 4.96 -15.25 -15.10
C LEU A 369 5.30 -14.66 -16.47
N SER A 370 5.05 -13.36 -16.68
CA SER A 370 5.43 -12.66 -17.92
C SER A 370 6.93 -12.74 -18.18
N ALA A 371 7.75 -12.56 -17.14
CA ALA A 371 9.21 -12.69 -17.25
C ALA A 371 9.63 -14.13 -17.63
N LEU A 372 9.00 -15.15 -17.05
CA LEU A 372 9.26 -16.56 -17.41
C LEU A 372 8.90 -16.86 -18.87
N MET A 373 7.74 -16.38 -19.35
CA MET A 373 7.30 -16.56 -20.75
C MET A 373 8.26 -15.89 -21.73
N LEU A 374 8.75 -14.69 -21.40
CA LEU A 374 9.76 -13.98 -22.18
C LEU A 374 11.18 -14.56 -21.99
N ARG A 375 11.33 -15.59 -21.18
CA ARG A 375 12.61 -16.23 -20.84
C ARG A 375 13.63 -15.28 -20.20
N ARG A 376 13.14 -14.25 -19.47
CA ARG A 376 13.95 -13.24 -18.80
C ARG A 376 13.99 -13.46 -17.29
N SER A 377 15.08 -13.03 -16.66
CA SER A 377 15.25 -13.05 -15.19
C SER A 377 14.70 -14.29 -14.48
N ARG A 378 14.86 -15.49 -15.06
CA ARG A 378 14.18 -16.73 -14.65
C ARG A 378 14.35 -17.05 -13.16
N VAL A 379 15.55 -16.81 -12.62
CA VAL A 379 15.82 -17.07 -11.19
C VAL A 379 15.03 -16.12 -10.32
N TRP A 380 15.06 -14.82 -10.62
CA TRP A 380 14.31 -13.81 -9.88
C TRP A 380 12.79 -14.02 -10.04
N ALA A 381 12.33 -14.39 -11.20
CA ALA A 381 10.92 -14.71 -11.47
C ALA A 381 10.45 -15.92 -10.65
N ALA A 382 11.25 -16.98 -10.58
CA ALA A 382 10.92 -18.15 -9.75
C ALA A 382 10.88 -17.80 -8.26
N ILE A 383 11.87 -17.04 -7.76
CA ILE A 383 11.88 -16.55 -6.37
C ILE A 383 10.65 -15.68 -6.11
N SER A 384 10.31 -14.77 -7.03
CA SER A 384 9.14 -13.88 -6.91
C SER A 384 7.83 -14.66 -6.84
N ILE A 385 7.67 -15.70 -7.63
CA ILE A 385 6.46 -16.57 -7.58
C ILE A 385 6.40 -17.30 -6.25
N LEU A 386 7.48 -17.94 -5.82
CA LEU A 386 7.51 -18.69 -4.56
C LEU A 386 7.24 -17.75 -3.37
N PHE A 387 7.85 -16.58 -3.36
CA PHE A 387 7.61 -15.56 -2.34
C PHE A 387 6.16 -15.08 -2.35
N SER A 388 5.62 -14.77 -3.53
CA SER A 388 4.23 -14.29 -3.67
C SER A 388 3.22 -15.34 -3.21
N LEU A 389 3.46 -16.62 -3.53
CA LEU A 389 2.63 -17.73 -3.04
C LEU A 389 2.74 -17.89 -1.52
N TRP A 390 3.93 -17.71 -0.95
CA TRP A 390 4.12 -17.74 0.50
C TRP A 390 3.35 -16.61 1.20
N VAL A 391 3.42 -15.38 0.68
CA VAL A 391 2.65 -14.24 1.19
C VAL A 391 1.14 -14.49 1.07
N LEU A 392 0.68 -15.04 -0.06
CA LEU A 392 -0.73 -15.38 -0.27
C LEU A 392 -1.21 -16.46 0.72
N TYR A 393 -0.40 -17.48 0.96
CA TYR A 393 -0.67 -18.49 1.98
C TYR A 393 -0.79 -17.87 3.38
N GLY A 394 0.09 -16.91 3.71
CA GLY A 394 0.09 -16.19 4.98
C GLY A 394 -1.09 -15.24 5.17
N ALA A 395 -1.78 -14.85 4.09
CA ALA A 395 -3.02 -14.09 4.20
C ALA A 395 -4.15 -14.88 4.87
N GLY A 396 -4.05 -16.22 4.87
CA GLY A 396 -5.04 -17.13 5.45
C GLY A 396 -6.22 -17.39 4.52
N ILE A 397 -7.06 -18.35 4.91
CA ILE A 397 -8.19 -18.81 4.08
C ILE A 397 -9.24 -17.72 3.90
N GLU A 398 -9.52 -16.93 4.93
CA GLU A 398 -10.56 -15.89 4.88
C GLU A 398 -10.17 -14.74 3.94
N ALA A 399 -9.03 -14.10 4.18
CA ALA A 399 -8.59 -12.97 3.35
C ALA A 399 -8.11 -13.43 1.97
N GLY A 400 -7.36 -14.54 1.89
CA GLY A 400 -6.90 -15.11 0.62
C GLY A 400 -8.05 -15.65 -0.22
N GLY A 401 -9.01 -16.36 0.40
CA GLY A 401 -10.21 -16.87 -0.27
C GLY A 401 -11.11 -15.75 -0.80
N LEU A 402 -11.40 -14.73 0.02
CA LEU A 402 -12.14 -13.57 -0.44
C LEU A 402 -11.38 -12.81 -1.54
N GLY A 403 -10.06 -12.69 -1.43
CA GLY A 403 -9.22 -12.11 -2.48
C GLY A 403 -9.40 -12.83 -3.82
N ILE A 404 -9.39 -14.17 -3.83
CA ILE A 404 -9.65 -14.95 -5.04
C ILE A 404 -11.06 -14.71 -5.58
N VAL A 405 -12.09 -14.70 -4.73
CA VAL A 405 -13.47 -14.41 -5.14
C VAL A 405 -13.56 -13.01 -5.77
N LEU A 406 -12.96 -12.01 -5.16
CA LEU A 406 -12.94 -10.64 -5.68
C LEU A 406 -12.26 -10.56 -7.04
N ILE A 407 -11.19 -11.31 -7.27
CA ILE A 407 -10.51 -11.37 -8.59
C ILE A 407 -11.42 -12.03 -9.63
N LEU A 408 -12.07 -13.14 -9.27
CA LEU A 408 -12.98 -13.85 -10.18
C LEU A 408 -14.19 -12.99 -10.58
N LEU A 409 -14.60 -12.03 -9.75
CA LEU A 409 -15.60 -11.00 -10.12
C LEU A 409 -15.12 -10.08 -11.24
N GLY A 410 -13.84 -10.08 -11.59
CA GLY A 410 -13.32 -9.45 -12.81
C GLY A 410 -13.66 -10.20 -14.10
N LEU A 411 -14.04 -11.49 -14.05
CA LEU A 411 -14.43 -12.25 -15.25
C LEU A 411 -15.66 -11.69 -15.98
N PRO A 412 -16.78 -11.40 -15.31
CA PRO A 412 -17.91 -10.70 -15.94
C PRO A 412 -17.49 -9.37 -16.61
N LEU A 413 -16.57 -8.65 -15.98
CA LEU A 413 -16.04 -7.40 -16.52
C LEU A 413 -15.30 -7.63 -17.85
N TYR A 414 -14.47 -8.67 -17.92
CA TYR A 414 -13.77 -9.06 -19.15
C TYR A 414 -14.75 -9.39 -20.29
N TYR A 415 -15.77 -10.21 -20.01
CA TYR A 415 -16.77 -10.57 -21.03
C TYR A 415 -17.62 -9.37 -21.48
N ALA A 416 -17.94 -8.46 -20.57
CA ALA A 416 -18.62 -7.21 -20.88
C ALA A 416 -17.77 -6.33 -21.82
N THR A 417 -16.46 -6.22 -21.56
CA THR A 417 -15.53 -5.43 -22.40
C THR A 417 -15.54 -5.95 -23.83
N ARG A 418 -15.46 -7.27 -24.03
CA ARG A 418 -15.47 -7.90 -25.36
C ARG A 418 -16.75 -7.69 -26.15
N ARG A 419 -17.93 -7.82 -25.48
CA ARG A 419 -19.23 -7.61 -26.14
C ARG A 419 -19.41 -6.19 -26.67
N PHE A 420 -18.93 -5.20 -25.93
CA PHE A 420 -19.04 -3.79 -26.33
C PHE A 420 -17.98 -3.37 -27.36
N SER A 421 -16.80 -3.99 -27.39
CA SER A 421 -15.80 -3.73 -28.43
C SER A 421 -16.20 -4.29 -29.79
N SER A 422 -16.89 -5.44 -29.83
CA SER A 422 -17.39 -6.01 -31.09
C SER A 422 -18.56 -5.23 -31.68
N ALA A 423 -19.36 -4.55 -30.84
CA ALA A 423 -20.48 -3.72 -31.30
C ALA A 423 -20.04 -2.32 -31.82
N ALA A 424 -18.82 -1.89 -31.57
CA ALA A 424 -18.27 -0.62 -32.06
C ALA A 424 -17.54 -0.75 -33.41
N VAL A 425 -17.34 -1.99 -33.89
CA VAL A 425 -16.66 -2.31 -35.17
C VAL A 425 -17.67 -2.81 -36.24
N SER A 426 -18.92 -3.04 -35.89
CA SER A 426 -20.05 -3.33 -36.77
C SER A 426 -20.92 -2.09 -37.02
#